data_aa6a5e80a44267e2fffe7908d65695d5
#
_entry.id   aa6a5e80a44267e2fffe7908d65695d5
#
_cell.length_a   1.000
_cell.length_b   1.000
_cell.length_c   1.000
_cell.angle_alpha   90.00
_cell.angle_beta   90.00
_cell.angle_gamma   90.00
#
_symmetry.space_group_name_H-M   'P 1'
#
loop_
_entity.id
_entity.type
_entity.pdbx_description
1 polymer ?
#
loop_
_entity_poly.entity_id
_entity_poly.type
_entity_poly.pdbx_seq_one_letter_code
_entity_poly.pdbx_strand_id
1 'polypeptide(L)'
;LKPDRVSTGSPPLDDLLGGGLERRAITQVYGEPASGKSTLCLLATVASLRAGDSVVYIDTEGFSVERFMQIAGERAGEFADRLFLCEPLDFAQQGAMIADAEELLRKSDRAPVGLLVVDSATALYRTELGLGRETVRSLSHHMVRLLGLAKKYDIPALITNQIYVDVERDRVSGLGGTALEHISKAIIRLEKRDSVRRAMLRKHRSRPEGISFDFVITQDGIRKV
;
A
#
# COMPACT_ATOMS: atom_id res chain seq x y z
N LEU A 1 22.49 -10.50 7.55
CA LEU A 1 21.64 -9.30 7.62
C LEU A 1 20.55 -9.45 6.56
N LYS A 2 19.28 -9.39 6.97
CA LYS A 2 18.18 -9.27 5.99
C LYS A 2 18.33 -7.93 5.27
N PRO A 3 18.06 -7.84 3.96
CA PRO A 3 18.05 -6.55 3.29
C PRO A 3 17.01 -5.64 3.94
N ASP A 4 17.35 -4.38 4.16
CA ASP A 4 16.44 -3.40 4.78
C ASP A 4 15.20 -3.09 3.92
N ARG A 5 15.15 -3.65 2.70
CA ARG A 5 14.11 -3.39 1.71
C ARG A 5 13.55 -4.67 1.11
N VAL A 6 12.28 -4.60 0.73
CA VAL A 6 11.52 -5.67 0.08
C VAL A 6 11.12 -5.18 -1.31
N SER A 7 11.38 -5.98 -2.34
CA SER A 7 11.04 -5.63 -3.72
C SER A 7 9.53 -5.43 -3.88
N THR A 8 9.15 -4.43 -4.67
CA THR A 8 7.77 -4.18 -5.10
C THR A 8 7.34 -5.07 -6.27
N GLY A 9 8.25 -5.88 -6.83
CA GLY A 9 8.00 -6.62 -8.06
C GLY A 9 8.10 -5.78 -9.33
N SER A 10 8.41 -4.49 -9.21
CA SER A 10 8.60 -3.57 -10.32
C SER A 10 9.96 -2.86 -10.19
N PRO A 11 10.96 -3.21 -11.03
CA PRO A 11 12.27 -2.58 -10.97
C PRO A 11 12.24 -1.05 -11.03
N PRO A 12 11.43 -0.38 -11.88
CA PRO A 12 11.34 1.08 -11.85
C PRO A 12 10.81 1.64 -10.53
N LEU A 13 9.90 0.93 -9.87
CA LEU A 13 9.37 1.35 -8.57
C LEU A 13 10.40 1.10 -7.46
N ASP A 14 11.12 -0.02 -7.52
CA ASP A 14 12.22 -0.31 -6.61
C ASP A 14 13.32 0.75 -6.74
N ASP A 15 13.69 1.13 -7.97
CA ASP A 15 14.64 2.22 -8.21
C ASP A 15 14.14 3.54 -7.64
N LEU A 16 12.87 3.90 -7.83
CA LEU A 16 12.26 5.11 -7.27
C LEU A 16 12.39 5.14 -5.74
N LEU A 17 12.20 3.99 -5.09
CA LEU A 17 12.26 3.81 -3.64
C LEU A 17 13.69 3.54 -3.11
N GLY A 18 14.70 3.43 -3.98
CA GLY A 18 16.07 3.13 -3.57
C GLY A 18 16.31 1.68 -3.17
N GLY A 19 15.59 0.75 -3.83
CA GLY A 19 15.73 -0.69 -3.67
C GLY A 19 14.47 -1.41 -3.18
N GLY A 20 13.32 -0.73 -3.12
CA GLY A 20 12.03 -1.31 -2.72
C GLY A 20 11.45 -0.73 -1.44
N LEU A 21 10.46 -1.41 -0.88
CA LEU A 21 9.76 -1.01 0.35
C LEU A 21 10.68 -1.13 1.57
N GLU A 22 10.79 -0.06 2.35
CA GLU A 22 11.60 -0.04 3.57
C GLU A 22 10.93 -0.86 4.67
N ARG A 23 11.67 -1.80 5.29
CA ARG A 23 11.18 -2.54 6.45
C ARG A 23 10.95 -1.60 7.63
N ARG A 24 10.05 -1.98 8.54
CA ARG A 24 9.73 -1.22 9.77
C ARG A 24 9.18 0.18 9.49
N ALA A 25 8.61 0.37 8.31
CA ALA A 25 8.10 1.66 7.82
C ALA A 25 6.81 1.50 7.03
N ILE A 26 6.05 2.59 6.93
CA ILE A 26 4.91 2.70 6.03
C ILE A 26 5.35 3.44 4.77
N THR A 27 5.10 2.83 3.61
CA THR A 27 5.12 3.47 2.30
C THR A 27 3.69 3.76 1.88
N GLN A 28 3.42 4.99 1.50
CA GLN A 28 2.10 5.46 1.04
C GLN A 28 2.13 5.69 -0.47
N VAL A 29 1.12 5.18 -1.15
CA VAL A 29 0.84 5.50 -2.57
C VAL A 29 -0.51 6.22 -2.64
N TYR A 30 -0.54 7.44 -3.16
CA TYR A 30 -1.79 8.18 -3.33
C TYR A 30 -1.95 8.67 -4.76
N GLY A 31 -3.19 8.91 -5.18
CA GLY A 31 -3.52 9.40 -6.51
C GLY A 31 -5.01 9.26 -6.81
N GLU A 32 -5.40 9.80 -7.94
CA GLU A 32 -6.76 9.75 -8.44
C GLU A 32 -7.25 8.31 -8.73
N PRO A 33 -8.56 8.11 -8.91
CA PRO A 33 -9.10 6.83 -9.32
C PRO A 33 -8.46 6.33 -10.62
N ALA A 34 -8.24 5.03 -10.74
CA ALA A 34 -7.61 4.38 -11.89
C ALA A 34 -6.15 4.83 -12.21
N SER A 35 -5.46 5.48 -11.26
CA SER A 35 -4.04 5.84 -11.40
C SER A 35 -3.08 4.65 -11.25
N GLY A 36 -3.56 3.48 -10.78
CA GLY A 36 -2.76 2.26 -10.65
C GLY A 36 -2.35 1.91 -9.20
N LYS A 37 -2.92 2.55 -8.17
CA LYS A 37 -2.60 2.29 -6.75
C LYS A 37 -2.71 0.81 -6.39
N SER A 38 -3.85 0.20 -6.62
CA SER A 38 -4.09 -1.23 -6.33
C SER A 38 -3.22 -2.14 -7.18
N THR A 39 -2.89 -1.74 -8.42
CA THR A 39 -1.94 -2.50 -9.26
C THR A 39 -0.56 -2.56 -8.61
N LEU A 40 -0.07 -1.44 -8.02
CA LEU A 40 1.21 -1.43 -7.30
C LEU A 40 1.15 -2.29 -6.02
N CYS A 41 0.02 -2.28 -5.31
CA CYS A 41 -0.19 -3.16 -4.17
C CYS A 41 -0.15 -4.64 -4.56
N LEU A 42 -0.83 -5.01 -5.64
CA LEU A 42 -0.83 -6.40 -6.14
C LEU A 42 0.56 -6.84 -6.64
N LEU A 43 1.32 -5.95 -7.29
CA LEU A 43 2.71 -6.25 -7.67
C LEU A 43 3.58 -6.56 -6.45
N ALA A 44 3.53 -5.71 -5.42
CA ALA A 44 4.29 -5.92 -4.19
C ALA A 44 3.83 -7.21 -3.46
N THR A 45 2.53 -7.48 -3.46
CA THR A 45 1.95 -8.71 -2.91
C THR A 45 2.51 -9.94 -3.62
N VAL A 46 2.42 -9.98 -4.95
CA VAL A 46 2.92 -11.12 -5.73
C VAL A 46 4.44 -11.26 -5.61
N ALA A 47 5.19 -10.16 -5.53
CA ALA A 47 6.64 -10.21 -5.31
C ALA A 47 7.00 -10.85 -3.96
N SER A 48 6.29 -10.47 -2.89
CA SER A 48 6.48 -11.04 -1.55
C SER A 48 6.12 -12.55 -1.53
N LEU A 49 5.00 -12.93 -2.16
CA LEU A 49 4.58 -14.34 -2.29
C LEU A 49 5.60 -15.16 -3.10
N ARG A 50 6.18 -14.59 -4.17
CA ARG A 50 7.26 -15.21 -4.96
C ARG A 50 8.54 -15.41 -4.17
N ALA A 51 8.84 -14.50 -3.24
CA ALA A 51 9.98 -14.62 -2.34
C ALA A 51 9.80 -15.69 -1.25
N GLY A 52 8.62 -16.30 -1.16
CA GLY A 52 8.32 -17.36 -0.20
C GLY A 52 7.60 -16.85 1.06
N ASP A 53 7.34 -15.55 1.18
CA ASP A 53 6.64 -14.96 2.30
C ASP A 53 5.10 -15.15 2.17
N SER A 54 4.39 -14.96 3.27
CA SER A 54 2.95 -14.71 3.31
C SER A 54 2.67 -13.21 3.27
N VAL A 55 1.46 -12.82 2.88
CA VAL A 55 1.01 -11.42 2.83
C VAL A 55 -0.33 -11.27 3.54
N VAL A 56 -0.46 -10.25 4.37
CA VAL A 56 -1.75 -9.79 4.90
C VAL A 56 -2.20 -8.60 4.06
N TYR A 57 -3.36 -8.73 3.43
CA TYR A 57 -3.95 -7.73 2.56
C TYR A 57 -5.32 -7.32 3.10
N ILE A 58 -5.44 -6.08 3.57
CA ILE A 58 -6.69 -5.49 4.04
C ILE A 58 -7.25 -4.66 2.89
N ASP A 59 -8.33 -5.15 2.29
CA ASP A 59 -8.98 -4.55 1.13
C ASP A 59 -10.26 -3.83 1.49
N THR A 60 -10.42 -2.61 1.04
CA THR A 60 -11.61 -1.77 1.29
C THR A 60 -12.28 -1.25 0.02
N GLU A 61 -11.73 -1.56 -1.14
CA GLU A 61 -12.21 -1.06 -2.44
C GLU A 61 -12.65 -2.17 -3.41
N GLY A 62 -12.45 -3.44 -3.03
CA GLY A 62 -12.79 -4.61 -3.82
C GLY A 62 -11.56 -5.26 -4.46
N PHE A 63 -11.13 -6.38 -3.88
CA PHE A 63 -9.97 -7.13 -4.36
C PHE A 63 -10.23 -7.75 -5.74
N SER A 64 -9.44 -7.39 -6.72
CA SER A 64 -9.56 -7.96 -8.06
C SER A 64 -8.80 -9.28 -8.16
N VAL A 65 -9.51 -10.39 -7.99
CA VAL A 65 -8.95 -11.74 -8.17
C VAL A 65 -8.40 -11.93 -9.59
N GLU A 66 -9.13 -11.41 -10.59
CA GLU A 66 -8.67 -11.48 -11.99
C GLU A 66 -7.32 -10.77 -12.17
N ARG A 67 -7.18 -9.57 -11.62
CA ARG A 67 -5.93 -8.81 -11.70
C ARG A 67 -4.79 -9.48 -10.95
N PHE A 68 -5.08 -10.04 -9.79
CA PHE A 68 -4.12 -10.85 -9.04
C PHE A 68 -3.63 -12.04 -9.86
N MET A 69 -4.54 -12.77 -10.48
CA MET A 69 -4.20 -13.91 -11.34
C MET A 69 -3.35 -13.51 -12.56
N GLN A 70 -3.66 -12.38 -13.20
CA GLN A 70 -2.87 -11.85 -14.31
C GLN A 70 -1.42 -11.58 -13.90
N ILE A 71 -1.19 -10.95 -12.75
CA ILE A 71 0.15 -10.60 -12.25
C ILE A 71 0.88 -11.85 -11.70
N ALA A 72 0.18 -12.73 -11.00
CA ALA A 72 0.73 -13.94 -10.42
C ALA A 72 1.09 -15.00 -11.48
N GLY A 73 0.33 -15.03 -12.58
CA GLY A 73 0.47 -16.01 -13.65
C GLY A 73 0.09 -17.43 -13.19
N GLU A 74 0.76 -18.43 -13.71
CA GLU A 74 0.50 -19.85 -13.43
C GLU A 74 0.62 -20.22 -11.94
N ARG A 75 1.36 -19.44 -11.16
CA ARG A 75 1.55 -19.66 -9.72
C ARG A 75 0.45 -19.07 -8.83
N ALA A 76 -0.61 -18.50 -9.40
CA ALA A 76 -1.67 -17.84 -8.63
C ALA A 76 -2.32 -18.78 -7.58
N GLY A 77 -2.57 -20.04 -7.93
CA GLY A 77 -3.12 -21.03 -7.00
C GLY A 77 -2.20 -21.33 -5.82
N GLU A 78 -0.89 -21.45 -6.04
CA GLU A 78 0.12 -21.64 -5.00
C GLU A 78 0.17 -20.42 -4.03
N PHE A 79 0.01 -19.24 -4.58
CA PHE A 79 0.08 -17.99 -3.80
C PHE A 79 -1.16 -17.76 -2.94
N ALA A 80 -2.34 -18.23 -3.37
CA ALA A 80 -3.59 -18.07 -2.65
C ALA A 80 -3.51 -18.61 -1.20
N ASP A 81 -2.80 -19.70 -0.97
CA ASP A 81 -2.63 -20.30 0.36
C ASP A 81 -1.82 -19.43 1.34
N ARG A 82 -1.10 -18.43 0.86
CA ARG A 82 -0.25 -17.53 1.63
C ARG A 82 -0.71 -16.08 1.57
N LEU A 83 -1.84 -15.81 0.92
CA LEU A 83 -2.49 -14.51 0.88
C LEU A 83 -3.65 -14.48 1.89
N PHE A 84 -3.49 -13.74 2.98
CA PHE A 84 -4.53 -13.50 3.97
C PHE A 84 -5.31 -12.23 3.58
N LEU A 85 -6.43 -12.42 2.89
CA LEU A 85 -7.31 -11.33 2.48
C LEU A 85 -8.32 -11.02 3.58
N CYS A 86 -8.40 -9.76 3.98
CA CYS A 86 -9.33 -9.23 4.98
C CYS A 86 -10.15 -8.11 4.34
N GLU A 87 -11.48 -8.23 4.39
CA GLU A 87 -12.40 -7.29 3.73
C GLU A 87 -13.31 -6.62 4.77
N PRO A 88 -12.88 -5.51 5.42
CA PRO A 88 -13.69 -4.77 6.37
C PRO A 88 -14.85 -4.07 5.65
N LEU A 89 -16.03 -4.06 6.28
CA LEU A 89 -17.24 -3.42 5.76
C LEU A 89 -17.41 -1.97 6.23
N ASP A 90 -16.74 -1.60 7.31
CA ASP A 90 -16.75 -0.26 7.90
C ASP A 90 -15.39 0.12 8.47
N PHE A 91 -15.24 1.38 8.86
CA PHE A 91 -13.97 1.91 9.34
C PHE A 91 -13.54 1.33 10.70
N ALA A 92 -14.48 0.97 11.56
CA ALA A 92 -14.20 0.31 12.83
C ALA A 92 -13.66 -1.10 12.62
N GLN A 93 -14.26 -1.87 11.71
CA GLN A 93 -13.78 -3.20 11.31
C GLN A 93 -12.39 -3.12 10.68
N GLN A 94 -12.10 -2.09 9.87
CA GLN A 94 -10.74 -1.88 9.34
C GLN A 94 -9.72 -1.78 10.48
N GLY A 95 -10.03 -1.04 11.52
CA GLY A 95 -9.18 -0.92 12.70
C GLY A 95 -9.02 -2.24 13.46
N ALA A 96 -10.11 -3.00 13.61
CA ALA A 96 -10.08 -4.32 14.22
C ALA A 96 -9.22 -5.31 13.41
N MET A 97 -9.39 -5.36 12.09
CA MET A 97 -8.60 -6.24 11.22
C MET A 97 -7.11 -5.89 11.20
N ILE A 98 -6.75 -4.60 11.28
CA ILE A 98 -5.35 -4.19 11.48
C ILE A 98 -4.83 -4.73 12.83
N ALA A 99 -5.68 -4.73 13.86
CA ALA A 99 -5.32 -5.28 15.15
C ALA A 99 -5.12 -6.80 15.09
N ASP A 100 -6.05 -7.51 14.48
CA ASP A 100 -6.08 -8.96 14.37
C ASP A 100 -4.98 -9.50 13.44
N ALA A 101 -4.47 -8.67 12.53
CA ALA A 101 -3.30 -9.01 11.72
C ALA A 101 -2.10 -9.45 12.56
N GLU A 102 -2.00 -9.01 13.82
CA GLU A 102 -0.95 -9.46 14.74
C GLU A 102 -1.00 -10.95 15.01
N GLU A 103 -2.18 -11.54 15.07
CA GLU A 103 -2.34 -12.98 15.24
C GLU A 103 -1.80 -13.75 14.03
N LEU A 104 -2.08 -13.28 12.82
CA LEU A 104 -1.53 -13.84 11.58
C LEU A 104 -0.01 -13.75 11.53
N LEU A 105 0.55 -12.58 11.92
CA LEU A 105 1.98 -12.35 12.00
C LEU A 105 2.68 -13.30 12.99
N ARG A 106 2.01 -13.68 14.08
CA ARG A 106 2.55 -14.54 15.11
C ARG A 106 2.42 -16.02 14.79
N LYS A 107 1.31 -16.43 14.15
CA LYS A 107 0.91 -17.83 13.96
C LYS A 107 1.13 -18.34 12.54
N SER A 108 1.86 -17.64 11.70
CA SER A 108 2.07 -18.08 10.32
C SER A 108 2.96 -19.34 10.28
N ASP A 109 2.32 -20.51 10.38
CA ASP A 109 2.98 -21.82 10.41
C ASP A 109 3.56 -22.23 9.05
N ARG A 110 3.06 -21.67 7.93
CA ARG A 110 3.47 -22.04 6.58
C ARG A 110 4.64 -21.22 6.06
N ALA A 111 4.61 -19.90 6.26
CA ALA A 111 5.66 -18.97 5.84
C ALA A 111 5.51 -17.66 6.64
N PRO A 112 6.63 -16.99 7.00
CA PRO A 112 6.54 -15.71 7.71
C PRO A 112 5.78 -14.68 6.85
N VAL A 113 5.02 -13.80 7.50
CA VAL A 113 4.43 -12.66 6.79
C VAL A 113 5.55 -11.67 6.45
N GLY A 114 5.71 -11.35 5.17
CA GLY A 114 6.74 -10.45 4.66
C GLY A 114 6.23 -9.06 4.29
N LEU A 115 4.90 -8.87 4.20
CA LEU A 115 4.29 -7.60 3.78
C LEU A 115 2.90 -7.42 4.40
N LEU A 116 2.61 -6.20 4.86
CA LEU A 116 1.26 -5.74 5.20
C LEU A 116 0.78 -4.76 4.13
N VAL A 117 -0.42 -4.95 3.61
CA VAL A 117 -1.06 -4.05 2.65
C VAL A 117 -2.40 -3.56 3.21
N VAL A 118 -2.69 -2.26 3.05
CA VAL A 118 -4.02 -1.68 3.30
C VAL A 118 -4.44 -0.88 2.07
N ASP A 119 -5.34 -1.42 1.29
CA ASP A 119 -5.83 -0.86 0.03
C ASP A 119 -7.35 -0.64 0.07
N SER A 120 -7.82 0.50 0.52
CA SER A 120 -7.11 1.73 0.87
C SER A 120 -7.27 2.05 2.36
N ALA A 121 -6.31 2.78 2.91
CA ALA A 121 -6.40 3.26 4.30
C ALA A 121 -7.53 4.28 4.52
N THR A 122 -8.05 4.89 3.46
CA THR A 122 -8.94 6.05 3.55
C THR A 122 -10.28 5.89 2.82
N ALA A 123 -10.58 4.77 2.18
CA ALA A 123 -11.87 4.58 1.52
C ALA A 123 -13.02 4.59 2.55
N LEU A 124 -12.93 3.76 3.58
CA LEU A 124 -13.92 3.70 4.66
C LEU A 124 -13.87 4.93 5.57
N TYR A 125 -12.69 5.49 5.82
CA TYR A 125 -12.53 6.77 6.52
C TYR A 125 -13.31 7.90 5.84
N ARG A 126 -13.34 7.95 4.50
CA ARG A 126 -14.04 8.96 3.73
C ARG A 126 -15.55 8.94 3.99
N THR A 127 -16.14 7.79 4.21
CA THR A 127 -17.59 7.67 4.49
C THR A 127 -17.97 8.26 5.86
N GLU A 128 -17.00 8.38 6.77
CA GLU A 128 -17.18 8.88 8.13
C GLU A 128 -16.65 10.30 8.36
N LEU A 129 -16.18 11.00 7.31
CA LEU A 129 -15.60 12.34 7.43
C LEU A 129 -16.52 13.38 8.09
N GLY A 130 -17.84 13.19 8.00
CA GLY A 130 -18.84 14.05 8.65
C GLY A 130 -18.91 13.92 10.18
N LEU A 131 -18.29 12.90 10.76
CA LEU A 131 -18.34 12.59 12.20
C LEU A 131 -17.28 13.35 13.04
N GLY A 132 -16.46 14.18 12.41
CA GLY A 132 -15.61 15.15 13.11
C GLY A 132 -14.22 14.64 13.52
N ARG A 133 -13.67 15.24 14.60
CA ARG A 133 -12.28 15.02 15.03
C ARG A 133 -11.98 13.58 15.48
N GLU A 134 -12.99 12.84 15.89
CA GLU A 134 -12.82 11.46 16.38
C GLU A 134 -12.41 10.52 15.25
N THR A 135 -12.98 10.69 14.06
CA THR A 135 -12.61 9.90 12.87
C THR A 135 -11.15 10.11 12.48
N VAL A 136 -10.63 11.36 12.59
CA VAL A 136 -9.22 11.66 12.34
C VAL A 136 -8.30 10.96 13.35
N ARG A 137 -8.72 10.94 14.64
CA ARG A 137 -7.97 10.23 15.69
C ARG A 137 -7.94 8.74 15.45
N SER A 138 -9.08 8.16 15.05
CA SER A 138 -9.18 6.73 14.72
C SER A 138 -8.27 6.36 13.55
N LEU A 139 -8.24 7.16 12.47
CA LEU A 139 -7.31 6.95 11.36
C LEU A 139 -5.85 6.97 11.84
N SER A 140 -5.50 7.94 12.68
CA SER A 140 -4.16 8.03 13.26
C SER A 140 -3.82 6.78 14.10
N HIS A 141 -4.78 6.30 14.90
CA HIS A 141 -4.62 5.07 15.68
C HIS A 141 -4.41 3.83 14.79
N HIS A 142 -5.19 3.67 13.73
CA HIS A 142 -5.02 2.58 12.76
C HIS A 142 -3.59 2.58 12.19
N MET A 143 -3.11 3.75 11.79
CA MET A 143 -1.78 3.90 11.19
C MET A 143 -0.64 3.70 12.20
N VAL A 144 -0.80 4.19 13.43
CA VAL A 144 0.17 3.95 14.51
C VAL A 144 0.26 2.44 14.82
N ARG A 145 -0.87 1.75 14.88
CA ARG A 145 -0.90 0.31 15.09
C ARG A 145 -0.25 -0.46 13.93
N LEU A 146 -0.58 -0.12 12.70
CA LEU A 146 0.04 -0.71 11.50
C LEU A 146 1.57 -0.52 11.52
N LEU A 147 2.05 0.69 11.83
CA LEU A 147 3.48 0.96 11.98
C LEU A 147 4.11 0.16 13.13
N GLY A 148 3.38 0.00 14.23
CA GLY A 148 3.79 -0.82 15.38
C GLY A 148 4.02 -2.28 14.96
N LEU A 149 3.10 -2.87 14.20
CA LEU A 149 3.23 -4.22 13.64
C LEU A 149 4.42 -4.32 12.69
N ALA A 150 4.54 -3.38 11.75
CA ALA A 150 5.65 -3.33 10.81
C ALA A 150 7.01 -3.32 11.54
N LYS A 151 7.13 -2.53 12.61
CA LYS A 151 8.36 -2.45 13.43
C LYS A 151 8.60 -3.72 14.24
N LYS A 152 7.57 -4.27 14.87
CA LYS A 152 7.67 -5.44 15.75
C LYS A 152 8.09 -6.68 14.98
N TYR A 153 7.58 -6.86 13.77
CA TYR A 153 7.81 -8.04 12.94
C TYR A 153 8.86 -7.84 11.85
N ASP A 154 9.50 -6.67 11.81
CA ASP A 154 10.56 -6.33 10.85
C ASP A 154 10.13 -6.47 9.39
N ILE A 155 8.95 -5.96 9.04
CA ILE A 155 8.35 -6.02 7.71
C ILE A 155 7.92 -4.63 7.22
N PRO A 156 7.79 -4.39 5.91
CA PRO A 156 7.19 -3.17 5.38
C PRO A 156 5.66 -3.20 5.50
N ALA A 157 5.07 -2.01 5.56
CA ALA A 157 3.66 -1.79 5.33
C ALA A 157 3.47 -0.89 4.11
N LEU A 158 2.58 -1.27 3.21
CA LEU A 158 2.20 -0.51 2.02
C LEU A 158 0.73 -0.08 2.16
N ILE A 159 0.46 1.20 2.04
CA ILE A 159 -0.91 1.70 2.07
C ILE A 159 -1.22 2.48 0.80
N THR A 160 -2.46 2.39 0.34
CA THR A 160 -2.97 3.33 -0.64
C THR A 160 -3.84 4.39 0.04
N ASN A 161 -3.94 5.52 -0.62
CA ASN A 161 -4.70 6.66 -0.15
C ASN A 161 -5.40 7.35 -1.32
N GLN A 162 -6.64 7.81 -1.09
CA GLN A 162 -7.39 8.59 -2.06
C GLN A 162 -6.94 10.06 -2.03
N ILE A 163 -7.21 10.79 -3.11
CA ILE A 163 -6.92 12.22 -3.17
C ILE A 163 -8.07 13.04 -2.58
N TYR A 164 -7.69 14.20 -2.06
CA TYR A 164 -8.57 15.31 -1.74
C TYR A 164 -8.12 16.51 -2.59
N VAL A 165 -9.08 17.18 -3.21
CA VAL A 165 -8.84 18.42 -3.96
C VAL A 165 -9.21 19.59 -3.07
N ASP A 166 -8.23 20.37 -2.63
CA ASP A 166 -8.44 21.64 -1.98
C ASP A 166 -8.69 22.72 -3.05
N VAL A 167 -9.97 23.01 -3.29
CA VAL A 167 -10.40 23.94 -4.35
C VAL A 167 -9.92 25.38 -4.07
N GLU A 168 -9.77 25.76 -2.79
CA GLU A 168 -9.33 27.12 -2.42
C GLU A 168 -7.84 27.33 -2.71
N ARG A 169 -7.03 26.27 -2.62
CA ARG A 169 -5.58 26.34 -2.78
C ARG A 169 -5.08 25.71 -4.09
N ASP A 170 -6.00 25.25 -4.93
CA ASP A 170 -5.69 24.49 -6.18
C ASP A 170 -4.64 23.39 -5.92
N ARG A 171 -4.81 22.67 -4.81
CA ARG A 171 -3.88 21.61 -4.39
C ARG A 171 -4.54 20.26 -4.31
N VAL A 172 -3.88 19.28 -4.91
CA VAL A 172 -4.22 17.85 -4.77
C VAL A 172 -3.36 17.25 -3.67
N SER A 173 -3.99 16.79 -2.61
CA SER A 173 -3.32 16.14 -1.48
C SER A 173 -3.94 14.76 -1.21
N GLY A 174 -3.21 13.89 -0.52
CA GLY A 174 -3.77 12.64 -0.02
C GLY A 174 -4.80 12.91 1.08
N LEU A 175 -5.88 12.14 1.10
CA LEU A 175 -6.88 12.19 2.17
C LEU A 175 -6.22 11.81 3.52
N GLY A 176 -6.76 12.25 4.65
CA GLY A 176 -6.17 12.04 5.98
C GLY A 176 -5.04 13.00 6.35
N GLY A 177 -4.66 13.90 5.42
CA GLY A 177 -3.81 15.07 5.68
C GLY A 177 -2.48 14.75 6.34
N THR A 178 -2.08 15.64 7.25
CA THR A 178 -0.76 15.59 7.92
C THR A 178 -0.53 14.31 8.73
N ALA A 179 -1.58 13.63 9.21
CA ALA A 179 -1.43 12.40 9.98
C ALA A 179 -0.78 11.28 9.14
N LEU A 180 -1.27 11.06 7.92
CA LEU A 180 -0.70 10.08 7.00
C LEU A 180 0.66 10.52 6.45
N GLU A 181 0.83 11.83 6.18
CA GLU A 181 2.10 12.37 5.71
C GLU A 181 3.22 12.19 6.74
N HIS A 182 2.94 12.42 8.03
CA HIS A 182 3.96 12.28 9.07
C HIS A 182 4.36 10.84 9.34
N ILE A 183 3.40 9.93 9.37
CA ILE A 183 3.66 8.54 9.71
C ILE A 183 4.37 7.79 8.58
N SER A 184 4.07 8.13 7.32
CA SER A 184 4.68 7.50 6.14
C SER A 184 6.14 7.95 5.96
N LYS A 185 7.04 7.01 5.68
CA LYS A 185 8.47 7.29 5.47
C LYS A 185 8.83 7.46 3.99
N ALA A 186 8.04 6.86 3.12
CA ALA A 186 8.07 7.11 1.69
C ALA A 186 6.63 7.42 1.22
N ILE A 187 6.49 8.40 0.32
CA ILE A 187 5.21 8.79 -0.26
C ILE A 187 5.38 8.93 -1.76
N ILE A 188 4.56 8.19 -2.50
CA ILE A 188 4.50 8.20 -3.96
C ILE A 188 3.17 8.79 -4.38
N ARG A 189 3.21 9.78 -5.26
CA ARG A 189 2.04 10.29 -5.96
C ARG A 189 1.92 9.63 -7.32
N LEU A 190 0.74 9.11 -7.64
CA LEU A 190 0.39 8.65 -8.97
C LEU A 190 -0.50 9.67 -9.66
N GLU A 191 -0.13 10.02 -10.88
CA GLU A 191 -0.90 10.89 -11.78
C GLU A 191 -1.30 10.10 -13.02
N LYS A 192 -2.54 10.27 -13.45
CA LYS A 192 -3.03 9.73 -14.71
C LYS A 192 -2.87 10.81 -15.81
N ARG A 193 -2.26 10.43 -16.92
CA ARG A 193 -2.06 11.27 -18.09
C ARG A 193 -2.46 10.48 -19.33
N ASP A 194 -3.71 10.57 -19.71
CA ASP A 194 -4.31 9.79 -20.81
C ASP A 194 -4.07 8.27 -20.62
N SER A 195 -3.29 7.66 -21.50
CA SER A 195 -2.91 6.24 -21.45
C SER A 195 -1.70 5.94 -20.57
N VAL A 196 -0.94 6.97 -20.19
CA VAL A 196 0.28 6.88 -19.39
C VAL A 196 -0.01 7.29 -17.96
N ARG A 197 0.72 6.74 -17.00
CA ARG A 197 0.72 7.15 -15.60
C ARG A 197 2.10 7.62 -15.20
N ARG A 198 2.16 8.55 -14.26
CA ARG A 198 3.42 8.99 -13.65
C ARG A 198 3.46 8.61 -12.19
N ALA A 199 4.54 7.96 -11.76
CA ALA A 199 4.87 7.77 -10.36
C ALA A 199 5.93 8.80 -9.97
N MET A 200 5.64 9.61 -8.94
CA MET A 200 6.51 10.68 -8.45
C MET A 200 6.76 10.51 -6.95
N LEU A 201 7.99 10.56 -6.54
CA LEU A 201 8.38 10.53 -5.14
C LEU A 201 8.11 11.90 -4.49
N ARG A 202 7.23 11.92 -3.48
CA ARG A 202 6.86 13.12 -2.73
C ARG A 202 7.55 13.23 -1.38
N LYS A 203 7.98 12.11 -0.85
CA LYS A 203 8.72 12.04 0.41
C LYS A 203 9.57 10.78 0.43
N HIS A 204 10.79 10.91 0.90
CA HIS A 204 11.66 9.78 1.20
C HIS A 204 12.79 10.23 2.14
N ARG A 205 13.32 9.31 2.98
CA ARG A 205 14.38 9.65 3.94
C ARG A 205 15.73 9.98 3.30
N SER A 206 16.04 9.35 2.17
CA SER A 206 17.37 9.35 1.57
C SER A 206 17.38 9.60 0.06
N ARG A 207 16.25 9.98 -0.52
CA ARG A 207 16.14 10.30 -1.95
C ARG A 207 15.47 11.67 -2.13
N PRO A 208 15.87 12.42 -3.17
CA PRO A 208 15.29 13.73 -3.42
C PRO A 208 13.80 13.62 -3.81
N GLU A 209 13.02 14.58 -3.37
CA GLU A 209 11.64 14.75 -3.79
C GLU A 209 11.59 15.12 -5.29
N GLY A 210 10.53 14.70 -5.99
CA GLY A 210 10.27 15.07 -7.38
C GLY A 210 10.83 14.10 -8.40
N ILE A 211 11.71 13.16 -8.04
CA ILE A 211 12.09 12.11 -8.99
C ILE A 211 10.86 11.30 -9.38
N SER A 212 10.79 10.93 -10.65
CA SER A 212 9.60 10.27 -11.20
C SER A 212 9.95 9.41 -12.40
N PHE A 213 9.03 8.51 -12.75
CA PHE A 213 9.02 7.80 -14.01
C PHE A 213 7.60 7.67 -14.54
N ASP A 214 7.49 7.54 -15.85
CA ASP A 214 6.23 7.29 -16.55
C ASP A 214 6.09 5.79 -16.83
N PHE A 215 4.85 5.28 -16.77
CA PHE A 215 4.56 3.88 -16.99
C PHE A 215 3.18 3.66 -17.60
N VAL A 216 3.01 2.50 -18.21
CA VAL A 216 1.71 1.97 -18.64
C VAL A 216 1.38 0.72 -17.82
N ILE A 217 0.09 0.49 -17.58
CA ILE A 217 -0.38 -0.75 -16.97
C ILE A 217 -0.44 -1.81 -18.07
N THR A 218 0.17 -2.96 -17.82
CA THR A 218 0.20 -4.13 -18.71
C THR A 218 -0.58 -5.28 -18.10
N GLN A 219 -0.76 -6.36 -18.83
CA GLN A 219 -1.45 -7.55 -18.32
C GLN A 219 -0.76 -8.13 -17.08
N ASP A 220 0.55 -8.14 -17.05
CA ASP A 220 1.39 -8.73 -16.01
C ASP A 220 1.92 -7.73 -14.96
N GLY A 221 1.50 -6.45 -15.05
CA GLY A 221 1.91 -5.44 -14.07
C GLY A 221 1.99 -4.03 -14.60
N ILE A 222 3.19 -3.45 -14.59
CA ILE A 222 3.49 -2.13 -15.15
C ILE A 222 4.77 -2.18 -15.99
N ARG A 223 4.85 -1.34 -17.01
CA ARG A 223 6.05 -1.16 -17.84
C ARG A 223 6.40 0.32 -17.91
N LYS A 224 7.65 0.65 -17.58
CA LYS A 224 8.20 2.00 -17.77
C LYS A 224 8.22 2.39 -19.25
N VAL A 225 7.87 3.61 -19.55
CA VAL A 225 7.90 4.23 -20.90
C VAL A 225 8.85 5.40 -20.93
#